data_010a60d10ef7c74a3a1b3bb2843d3c0b
#
_entry.id   010a60d10ef7c74a3a1b3bb2843d3c0b
#
_cell.length_a   1.000
_cell.length_b   1.000
_cell.length_c   1.000
_cell.angle_alpha   90.00
_cell.angle_beta   90.00
_cell.angle_gamma   90.00
#
_symmetry.space_group_name_H-M   'P 1'
#
loop_
_entity.id
_entity.type
_entity.pdbx_description
1 polymer ?
#
loop_
_entity_poly.entity_id
_entity_poly.type
_entity_poly.pdbx_seq_one_letter_code
_entity_poly.pdbx_strand_id
1 'polypeptide(L)' 'MLKNYLFRETRTGEEFICQAPDHATAEEILEFEGFDLMYVNIICILSDYEAEQSGLDVY' A
#
# COMPACT_ATOMS: atom_id res chain seq x y z
N MET A 1 7.43 1.72 14.34
CA MET A 1 6.17 0.97 14.23
C MET A 1 5.69 1.01 12.80
N LEU A 2 5.32 -0.14 12.23
CA LEU A 2 4.84 -0.22 10.86
C LEU A 2 3.35 0.12 10.79
N LYS A 3 2.97 0.84 9.74
CA LYS A 3 1.58 1.13 9.42
C LYS A 3 1.21 0.37 8.16
N ASN A 4 -0.06 0.04 8.03
CA ASN A 4 -0.59 -0.68 6.87
C ASN A 4 -1.25 0.32 5.93
N TYR A 5 -0.50 0.79 4.94
CA TYR A 5 -1.02 1.74 3.97
C TYR A 5 -1.77 1.01 2.87
N LEU A 6 -3.04 1.35 2.68
CA LEU A 6 -3.84 0.79 1.60
C LEU A 6 -3.70 1.68 0.37
N PHE A 7 -3.25 1.08 -0.72
CA PHE A 7 -3.08 1.77 -2.01
C PHE A 7 -3.99 1.16 -3.06
N ARG A 8 -4.28 1.95 -4.08
CA ARG A 8 -4.99 1.49 -5.27
C ARG A 8 -4.20 1.87 -6.52
N GLU A 9 -4.03 0.90 -7.43
CA GLU A 9 -3.49 1.16 -8.76
C GLU A 9 -4.64 1.66 -9.64
N THR A 10 -4.52 2.89 -10.12
CA THR A 10 -5.64 3.60 -10.75
C THR A 10 -6.01 3.05 -12.13
N ARG A 11 -5.07 2.43 -12.82
CA ARG A 11 -5.32 1.88 -14.16
C ARG A 11 -6.12 0.58 -14.12
N THR A 12 -5.94 -0.22 -13.08
CA THR A 12 -6.58 -1.53 -12.96
C THR A 12 -7.63 -1.59 -11.87
N GLY A 13 -7.60 -0.65 -10.92
CA GLY A 13 -8.44 -0.68 -9.73
C GLY A 13 -7.98 -1.67 -8.67
N GLU A 14 -6.84 -2.32 -8.89
CA GLU A 14 -6.29 -3.28 -7.95
C GLU A 14 -5.84 -2.59 -6.68
N GLU A 15 -6.17 -3.19 -5.53
CA GLU A 15 -5.77 -2.68 -4.21
C GLU A 15 -4.73 -3.59 -3.58
N PHE A 16 -3.83 -3.00 -2.81
CA PHE A 16 -2.77 -3.73 -2.11
C PHE A 16 -2.32 -2.92 -0.90
N ILE A 17 -1.60 -3.58 0.00
CA ILE A 17 -1.12 -2.98 1.24
C ILE A 17 0.40 -2.87 1.19
N CYS A 18 0.94 -1.76 1.69
CA CYS A 18 2.37 -1.60 1.90
C CYS A 18 2.62 -1.27 3.37
N GLN A 19 3.43 -2.08 4.04
CA GLN A 19 3.80 -1.86 5.43
C GLN A 19 5.06 -1.01 5.49
N ALA A 20 4.97 0.13 6.15
CA ALA A 20 6.08 1.06 6.28
C ALA A 20 5.88 1.96 7.50
N PRO A 21 6.95 2.57 8.03
CA PRO A 21 6.82 3.48 9.17
C PRO A 21 6.15 4.81 8.79
N ASP A 22 6.24 5.21 7.52
CA ASP A 22 5.63 6.45 7.05
C ASP A 22 5.30 6.34 5.55
N HIS A 23 4.56 7.35 5.05
CA HIS A 23 4.10 7.36 3.67
C HIS A 23 5.25 7.43 2.66
N ALA A 24 6.26 8.23 2.94
CA ALA A 24 7.40 8.38 2.04
C ALA A 24 8.14 7.06 1.86
N THR A 25 8.35 6.33 2.96
CA THR A 25 9.00 5.01 2.91
C THR A 25 8.13 4.00 2.16
N ALA A 26 6.81 4.06 2.34
CA ALA A 26 5.90 3.19 1.60
C ALA A 26 6.03 3.42 0.10
N GLU A 27 6.09 4.67 -0.34
CA GLU A 27 6.28 4.99 -1.76
C GLU A 27 7.61 4.47 -2.29
N GLU A 28 8.68 4.57 -1.52
CA GLU A 28 9.99 4.03 -1.91
C GLU A 28 9.93 2.51 -2.10
N ILE A 29 9.25 1.82 -1.19
CA ILE A 29 9.08 0.36 -1.29
C ILE A 29 8.33 -0.01 -2.56
N LEU A 30 7.23 0.69 -2.86
CA LEU A 30 6.42 0.42 -4.04
C LEU A 30 7.20 0.68 -5.32
N GLU A 31 8.00 1.75 -5.36
CA GLU A 31 8.85 2.05 -6.50
C GLU A 31 9.87 0.94 -6.71
N PHE A 32 10.48 0.45 -5.63
CA PHE A 32 11.42 -0.67 -5.69
C PHE A 32 10.76 -1.95 -6.22
N GLU A 33 9.48 -2.16 -5.86
CA GLU A 33 8.71 -3.32 -6.33
C GLU A 33 8.24 -3.18 -7.79
N GLY A 34 8.50 -2.06 -8.42
CA GLY A 34 8.17 -1.85 -9.83
C GLY A 34 6.87 -1.11 -10.09
N PHE A 35 6.24 -0.57 -9.06
CA PHE A 35 5.03 0.25 -9.27
C PHE A 35 5.40 1.63 -9.79
N ASP A 36 4.56 2.16 -10.66
CA ASP A 36 4.68 3.53 -11.12
C ASP A 36 3.84 4.41 -10.18
N LEU A 37 4.51 5.23 -9.37
CA LEU A 37 3.85 6.04 -8.35
C LEU A 37 2.84 7.03 -8.94
N MET A 38 2.96 7.38 -10.21
CA MET A 38 2.00 8.24 -10.89
C MET A 38 0.60 7.61 -10.92
N TYR A 39 0.54 6.27 -10.93
CA TYR A 39 -0.71 5.53 -11.04
C TYR A 39 -1.13 4.84 -9.75
N VAL A 40 -0.50 5.20 -8.63
CA VAL A 40 -0.78 4.59 -7.33
C VAL A 40 -1.26 5.68 -6.38
N ASN A 41 -2.44 5.49 -5.79
CA ASN A 41 -3.01 6.43 -4.83
C ASN A 41 -3.18 5.77 -3.47
N ILE A 42 -2.83 6.51 -2.41
CA ILE A 42 -3.13 6.08 -1.06
C ILE A 42 -4.62 6.28 -0.78
N ILE A 43 -5.24 5.28 -0.14
CA ILE A 43 -6.65 5.35 0.23
C ILE A 43 -6.79 5.64 1.72
N CYS A 44 -6.17 4.81 2.56
CA CYS A 44 -6.24 4.97 4.01
C CYS A 44 -5.17 4.10 4.69
N ILE A 45 -5.11 4.21 6.01
CA ILE A 45 -4.26 3.35 6.83
C ILE A 45 -5.18 2.33 7.51
N LEU A 46 -4.86 1.05 7.37
CA LEU A 46 -5.62 -0.03 7.99
C LEU A 46 -4.99 -0.46 9.32
N SER A 47 -5.82 -0.90 10.25
CA SER A 47 -5.32 -1.59 11.43
C SER A 47 -4.73 -2.94 11.03
N ASP A 48 -3.97 -3.55 11.92
CA ASP A 48 -3.40 -4.88 11.65
C ASP A 48 -4.52 -5.90 11.43
N TYR A 49 -5.60 -5.79 12.19
CA TYR A 49 -6.76 -6.67 12.02
C TYR A 49 -7.41 -6.48 10.64
N GLU A 50 -7.65 -5.25 10.23
CA GLU A 50 -8.25 -4.95 8.93
C GLU A 50 -7.36 -5.43 7.78
N ALA A 51 -6.05 -5.20 7.89
CA ALA A 51 -5.09 -5.65 6.88
C ALA A 51 -5.12 -7.17 6.75
N GLU A 52 -5.16 -7.89 7.88
CA GLU A 52 -5.21 -9.36 7.88
C GLU A 52 -6.50 -9.87 7.26
N GLN A 53 -7.64 -9.22 7.55
CA GLN A 53 -8.93 -9.64 7.02
C GLN A 53 -9.15 -9.27 5.56
N SER A 54 -8.37 -8.37 5.02
CA SER A 54 -8.57 -7.85 3.66
C SER A 54 -8.28 -8.88 2.56
N GLY A 55 -7.39 -9.83 2.82
CA GLY A 55 -6.94 -10.79 1.81
C GLY A 55 -6.09 -10.18 0.71
N LEU A 56 -5.67 -8.93 0.86
CA LEU A 56 -4.86 -8.23 -0.12
C LEU A 56 -3.38 -8.59 -0.02
N ASP A 57 -2.65 -8.43 -1.12
CA ASP A 57 -1.20 -8.59 -1.11
C ASP A 57 -0.57 -7.51 -0.22
N VAL A 58 0.49 -7.90 0.50
CA VAL A 58 1.21 -7.00 1.41
C VAL A 58 2.66 -6.90 0.96
N TYR A 59 3.12 -5.67 0.77
CA TYR A 59 4.50 -5.36 0.38
C TYR A 59 5.30 -4.79 1.53
#